data_a52df6d7e7f800fac682087e6c83a2bf
#
_entry.id   a52df6d7e7f800fac682087e6c83a2bf
#
_cell.length_a   1.000
_cell.length_b   1.000
_cell.length_c   1.000
_cell.angle_alpha   90.00
_cell.angle_beta   90.00
_cell.angle_gamma   90.00
#
_symmetry.space_group_name_H-M   'P 1'
#
loop_
_entity.id
_entity.type
_entity.pdbx_description
1 polymer ?
#
loop_
_entity_poly.entity_id
_entity_poly.type
_entity_poly.pdbx_seq_one_letter_code
_entity_poly.pdbx_strand_id
1 'polypeptide(L)'
;MYMLAGFRALQGIGAGGLFSLALAILGDIVPPRARAKYQGYFLAVFGTSSVLGPVIGGTFAGQSSILGITGWRWVFLVNVPIGFIALVVVARTLNLPHSRREHRLDYLGAVFISVGLVPLLTVAEQGRTWGWGSGRSLACYVIGVVGIAAFVWTESRMGEDALIPVRFFRNRTFALTSVVAVVIGMGLFGGISALPLYLQIVRGATPTRSGLELIPLTLGIMLGSVISGQVISRTGRYKIFPVVGSALMIVGMVLLHFIGATTPYWQTGVCMLVFGLGLGNVLQPITLAVQNAMPPQDIGVATSSSTFFRQMGGALGVAIFLSVLFSTVGGNIKSAFDASAKTPAFQTAINDPAVQANPVNKPVLAALQGHGSIGGATINDTSFIQHLDKALARPFQVGFSTSMDLVFLVGAGVLVLGFVMLIFLPEIPLRTQSAMAAREPGSPVGGVPDDRR
;
A
#
# COMPACT_ATOMS: atom_id res chain seq x y z
N MET A 1 -5.36 2.89 23.49
CA MET A 1 -5.61 2.64 22.06
C MET A 1 -6.40 3.77 21.37
N TYR A 2 -7.58 4.17 21.83
CA TYR A 2 -8.40 5.23 21.19
C TYR A 2 -7.70 6.59 21.06
N MET A 3 -6.93 6.99 22.09
CA MET A 3 -6.16 8.24 22.05
C MET A 3 -5.06 8.22 20.98
N LEU A 4 -4.38 7.09 20.81
CA LEU A 4 -3.40 6.89 19.74
C LEU A 4 -4.07 6.97 18.36
N ALA A 5 -5.24 6.35 18.18
CA ALA A 5 -6.01 6.42 16.95
C ALA A 5 -6.42 7.86 16.60
N GLY A 6 -6.86 8.66 17.59
CA GLY A 6 -7.18 10.06 17.39
C GLY A 6 -5.98 10.91 16.94
N PHE A 7 -4.81 10.76 17.58
CA PHE A 7 -3.59 11.46 17.15
C PHE A 7 -3.09 10.99 15.78
N ARG A 8 -3.27 9.70 15.44
CA ARG A 8 -2.96 9.18 14.10
C ARG A 8 -3.89 9.76 13.04
N ALA A 9 -5.16 10.00 13.36
CA ALA A 9 -6.09 10.67 12.44
C ALA A 9 -5.64 12.11 12.14
N LEU A 10 -5.26 12.89 13.19
CA LEU A 10 -4.69 14.22 13.01
C LEU A 10 -3.41 14.22 12.17
N GLN A 11 -2.49 13.29 12.46
CA GLN A 11 -1.27 13.09 11.67
C GLN A 11 -1.59 12.75 10.21
N GLY A 12 -2.63 11.94 9.97
CA GLY A 12 -3.08 11.56 8.63
C GLY A 12 -3.55 12.74 7.79
N ILE A 13 -4.25 13.72 8.39
CA ILE A 13 -4.66 14.95 7.71
C ILE A 13 -3.45 15.71 7.17
N GLY A 14 -2.40 15.88 7.99
CA GLY A 14 -1.16 16.53 7.56
C GLY A 14 -0.38 15.73 6.51
N ALA A 15 -0.24 14.41 6.72
CA ALA A 15 0.50 13.53 5.82
C ALA A 15 -0.16 13.40 4.44
N GLY A 16 -1.50 13.39 4.39
CA GLY A 16 -2.26 13.29 3.13
C GLY A 16 -1.96 14.42 2.15
N GLY A 17 -1.74 15.65 2.67
CA GLY A 17 -1.37 16.80 1.87
C GLY A 17 0.07 16.75 1.34
N LEU A 18 1.01 16.30 2.14
CA LEU A 18 2.44 16.37 1.80
C LEU A 18 2.80 15.63 0.50
N PHE A 19 2.33 14.39 0.35
CA PHE A 19 2.65 13.57 -0.82
C PHE A 19 2.00 14.10 -2.09
N SER A 20 0.71 14.44 -2.02
CA SER A 20 -0.06 14.91 -3.18
C SER A 20 0.38 16.31 -3.62
N LEU A 21 0.67 17.23 -2.67
CA LEU A 21 1.14 18.57 -2.97
C LEU A 21 2.52 18.56 -3.62
N ALA A 22 3.45 17.73 -3.16
CA ALA A 22 4.77 17.62 -3.79
C ALA A 22 4.66 17.19 -5.27
N LEU A 23 3.79 16.22 -5.58
CA LEU A 23 3.54 15.80 -6.96
C LEU A 23 2.78 16.85 -7.78
N ALA A 24 1.86 17.59 -7.16
CA ALA A 24 1.12 18.68 -7.81
C ALA A 24 2.05 19.85 -8.16
N ILE A 25 2.90 20.29 -7.21
CA ILE A 25 3.92 21.33 -7.43
C ILE A 25 4.87 20.94 -8.57
N LEU A 26 5.34 19.68 -8.56
CA LEU A 26 6.14 19.15 -9.66
C LEU A 26 5.38 19.22 -11.00
N GLY A 27 4.07 18.96 -10.94
CA GLY A 27 3.14 19.05 -12.06
C GLY A 27 2.99 20.47 -12.62
N ASP A 28 3.08 21.48 -11.78
CA ASP A 28 2.95 22.88 -12.19
C ASP A 28 4.28 23.43 -12.78
N ILE A 29 5.42 23.10 -12.16
CA ILE A 29 6.71 23.68 -12.49
C ILE A 29 7.37 23.00 -13.69
N VAL A 30 7.26 21.66 -13.80
CA VAL A 30 8.01 20.84 -14.74
C VAL A 30 7.13 20.37 -15.89
N PRO A 31 7.57 20.49 -17.17
CA PRO A 31 6.85 19.92 -18.31
C PRO A 31 6.66 18.41 -18.18
N PRO A 32 5.53 17.83 -18.64
CA PRO A 32 5.20 16.41 -18.48
C PRO A 32 6.34 15.47 -18.93
N ARG A 33 7.01 15.79 -20.01
CA ARG A 33 8.12 14.98 -20.54
C ARG A 33 9.32 14.91 -19.59
N ALA A 34 9.71 16.03 -18.98
CA ALA A 34 10.81 16.10 -18.01
C ALA A 34 10.37 15.59 -16.63
N ARG A 35 9.09 15.75 -16.28
CA ARG A 35 8.47 15.36 -15.01
C ARG A 35 8.67 13.88 -14.69
N ALA A 36 8.60 13.00 -15.71
CA ALA A 36 8.80 11.56 -15.55
C ALA A 36 10.13 11.22 -14.86
N LYS A 37 11.22 11.96 -15.19
CA LYS A 37 12.54 11.79 -14.55
C LYS A 37 12.51 12.18 -13.06
N TYR A 38 11.91 13.32 -12.72
CA TYR A 38 11.85 13.80 -11.33
C TYR A 38 10.94 12.92 -10.47
N GLN A 39 9.84 12.45 -11.03
CA GLN A 39 8.97 11.48 -10.35
C GLN A 39 9.71 10.18 -10.06
N GLY A 40 10.62 9.75 -10.94
CA GLY A 40 11.49 8.60 -10.69
C GLY A 40 12.35 8.77 -9.43
N TYR A 41 12.95 9.94 -9.23
CA TYR A 41 13.70 10.24 -8.00
C TYR A 41 12.80 10.26 -6.76
N PHE A 42 11.58 10.77 -6.89
CA PHE A 42 10.61 10.79 -5.80
C PHE A 42 10.30 9.38 -5.29
N LEU A 43 10.11 8.41 -6.19
CA LEU A 43 9.92 7.01 -5.81
C LEU A 43 11.19 6.34 -5.27
N ALA A 44 12.36 6.74 -5.74
CA ALA A 44 13.62 6.26 -5.16
C ALA A 44 13.73 6.65 -3.67
N VAL A 45 13.37 7.89 -3.34
CA VAL A 45 13.30 8.37 -1.94
C VAL A 45 12.25 7.59 -1.15
N PHE A 46 11.06 7.38 -1.70
CA PHE A 46 10.02 6.57 -1.07
C PHE A 46 10.49 5.14 -0.79
N GLY A 47 11.14 4.50 -1.76
CA GLY A 47 11.70 3.18 -1.61
C GLY A 47 12.77 3.11 -0.51
N THR A 48 13.71 4.07 -0.49
CA THR A 48 14.74 4.15 0.55
C THR A 48 14.12 4.33 1.94
N SER A 49 13.12 5.18 2.06
CA SER A 49 12.39 5.41 3.32
C SER A 49 11.66 4.15 3.80
N SER A 50 11.15 3.34 2.88
CA SER A 50 10.46 2.07 3.20
C SER A 50 11.39 1.02 3.80
N VAL A 51 12.70 1.06 3.48
CA VAL A 51 13.72 0.21 4.12
C VAL A 51 14.22 0.80 5.43
N LEU A 52 14.51 2.11 5.44
CA LEU A 52 15.00 2.78 6.65
C LEU A 52 13.96 2.79 7.79
N GLY A 53 12.68 2.86 7.45
CA GLY A 53 11.58 2.89 8.42
C GLY A 53 11.63 1.71 9.41
N PRO A 54 11.52 0.45 8.95
CA PRO A 54 11.61 -0.73 9.82
C PRO A 54 12.93 -0.85 10.57
N VAL A 55 14.06 -0.45 9.96
CA VAL A 55 15.38 -0.50 10.61
C VAL A 55 15.44 0.50 11.77
N ILE A 56 15.13 1.76 11.51
CA ILE A 56 15.13 2.83 12.52
C ILE A 56 14.03 2.57 13.56
N GLY A 57 12.83 2.24 13.11
CA GLY A 57 11.71 1.93 13.98
C GLY A 57 11.97 0.71 14.87
N GLY A 58 12.57 -0.34 14.33
CA GLY A 58 12.95 -1.55 15.06
C GLY A 58 14.04 -1.31 16.10
N THR A 59 15.05 -0.50 15.76
CA THR A 59 16.09 -0.12 16.72
C THR A 59 15.54 0.68 17.91
N PHE A 60 14.64 1.63 17.65
CA PHE A 60 14.00 2.40 18.72
C PHE A 60 13.04 1.54 19.55
N ALA A 61 12.19 0.75 18.91
CA ALA A 61 11.21 -0.10 19.60
C ALA A 61 11.88 -1.20 20.45
N GLY A 62 13.09 -1.65 20.07
CA GLY A 62 13.88 -2.64 20.82
C GLY A 62 14.53 -2.11 22.09
N GLN A 63 14.56 -0.78 22.31
CA GLN A 63 15.11 -0.19 23.53
C GLN A 63 14.01 0.02 24.57
N SER A 64 14.31 -0.30 25.82
CA SER A 64 13.37 -0.08 26.94
C SER A 64 13.09 1.41 27.16
N SER A 65 14.13 2.25 27.13
CA SER A 65 14.04 3.71 27.20
C SER A 65 15.22 4.38 26.51
N ILE A 66 15.01 5.57 25.93
CA ILE A 66 16.01 6.43 25.33
C ILE A 66 15.73 7.84 25.85
N LEU A 67 16.71 8.48 26.51
CA LEU A 67 16.57 9.81 27.12
C LEU A 67 15.35 9.91 28.06
N GLY A 68 15.07 8.86 28.84
CA GLY A 68 13.95 8.81 29.79
C GLY A 68 12.56 8.59 29.14
N ILE A 69 12.48 8.43 27.81
CA ILE A 69 11.24 8.16 27.09
C ILE A 69 11.27 6.71 26.59
N THR A 70 10.12 5.99 26.71
CA THR A 70 9.98 4.62 26.24
C THR A 70 10.33 4.52 24.74
N GLY A 71 11.16 3.54 24.37
CA GLY A 71 11.76 3.44 23.02
C GLY A 71 10.74 3.48 21.87
N TRP A 72 9.59 2.82 22.00
CA TRP A 72 8.57 2.83 20.94
C TRP A 72 8.00 4.24 20.63
N ARG A 73 8.03 5.17 21.58
CA ARG A 73 7.57 6.55 21.36
C ARG A 73 8.51 7.32 20.43
N TRP A 74 9.79 6.95 20.39
CA TRP A 74 10.76 7.56 19.48
C TRP A 74 10.48 7.29 18.02
N VAL A 75 9.76 6.21 17.69
CA VAL A 75 9.28 5.94 16.33
C VAL A 75 8.43 7.10 15.79
N PHE A 76 7.71 7.80 16.67
CA PHE A 76 6.92 8.98 16.31
C PHE A 76 7.71 10.28 16.47
N LEU A 77 8.45 10.41 17.58
CA LEU A 77 9.19 11.64 17.93
C LEU A 77 10.29 11.97 16.92
N VAL A 78 10.91 10.99 16.29
CA VAL A 78 11.94 11.21 15.26
C VAL A 78 11.40 12.02 14.06
N ASN A 79 10.11 11.97 13.80
CA ASN A 79 9.50 12.72 12.72
C ASN A 79 9.38 14.23 13.03
N VAL A 80 9.44 14.63 14.31
CA VAL A 80 9.32 16.04 14.69
C VAL A 80 10.52 16.86 14.20
N PRO A 81 11.79 16.50 14.51
CA PRO A 81 12.94 17.24 13.98
C PRO A 81 13.02 17.16 12.44
N ILE A 82 12.73 16.02 11.85
CA ILE A 82 12.74 15.86 10.39
C ILE A 82 11.68 16.76 9.74
N GLY A 83 10.46 16.79 10.28
CA GLY A 83 9.38 17.64 9.79
C GLY A 83 9.69 19.12 9.96
N PHE A 84 10.33 19.50 11.09
CA PHE A 84 10.75 20.88 11.32
C PHE A 84 11.81 21.34 10.30
N ILE A 85 12.82 20.50 10.03
CA ILE A 85 13.85 20.78 9.02
C ILE A 85 13.20 20.92 7.63
N ALA A 86 12.31 19.98 7.27
CA ALA A 86 11.59 20.04 6.01
C ALA A 86 10.75 21.31 5.87
N LEU A 87 10.05 21.72 6.93
CA LEU A 87 9.27 22.96 6.95
C LEU A 87 10.16 24.20 6.71
N VAL A 88 11.29 24.29 7.40
CA VAL A 88 12.24 25.40 7.23
C VAL A 88 12.81 25.44 5.81
N VAL A 89 13.17 24.29 5.26
CA VAL A 89 13.68 24.20 3.88
C VAL A 89 12.62 24.65 2.89
N VAL A 90 11.42 24.10 2.97
CA VAL A 90 10.29 24.47 2.08
C VAL A 90 9.97 25.95 2.19
N ALA A 91 9.87 26.50 3.42
CA ALA A 91 9.57 27.91 3.64
C ALA A 91 10.61 28.87 3.06
N ARG A 92 11.90 28.44 2.98
CA ARG A 92 12.98 29.26 2.43
C ARG A 92 13.21 29.10 0.93
N THR A 93 12.87 27.93 0.37
CA THR A 93 13.20 27.59 -1.02
C THR A 93 12.01 27.66 -1.97
N LEU A 94 10.79 27.47 -1.47
CA LEU A 94 9.58 27.40 -2.29
C LEU A 94 8.96 28.81 -2.46
N ASN A 95 9.48 29.59 -3.41
CA ASN A 95 8.94 30.88 -3.81
C ASN A 95 8.22 30.75 -5.16
N LEU A 96 6.96 30.35 -5.14
CA LEU A 96 6.15 30.25 -6.36
C LEU A 96 5.30 31.52 -6.50
N PRO A 97 5.19 32.10 -7.72
CA PRO A 97 4.24 33.18 -7.98
C PRO A 97 2.82 32.65 -7.70
N HIS A 98 2.17 33.30 -6.75
CA HIS A 98 0.85 32.86 -6.26
C HIS A 98 -0.24 33.73 -6.90
N SER A 99 -1.02 33.16 -7.82
CA SER A 99 -2.28 33.76 -8.24
C SER A 99 -3.37 33.28 -7.29
N ARG A 100 -3.84 34.17 -6.41
CA ARG A 100 -5.01 33.86 -5.57
C ARG A 100 -6.23 33.61 -6.46
N ARG A 101 -6.74 32.39 -6.43
CA ARG A 101 -8.08 32.06 -6.88
C ARG A 101 -8.97 31.93 -5.64
N GLU A 102 -10.10 32.58 -5.66
CA GLU A 102 -11.12 32.39 -4.63
C GLU A 102 -11.81 31.06 -4.90
N HIS A 103 -11.39 30.00 -4.20
CA HIS A 103 -12.07 28.73 -4.18
C HIS A 103 -12.76 28.53 -2.84
N ARG A 104 -14.00 28.03 -2.90
CA ARG A 104 -14.71 27.59 -1.69
C ARG A 104 -14.20 26.20 -1.31
N LEU A 105 -13.76 26.05 -0.07
CA LEU A 105 -13.35 24.75 0.45
C LEU A 105 -14.59 23.88 0.67
N ASP A 106 -14.64 22.71 0.06
CA ASP A 106 -15.73 21.74 0.23
C ASP A 106 -15.56 20.95 1.53
N TYR A 107 -15.86 21.60 2.67
CA TYR A 107 -15.86 20.95 3.97
C TYR A 107 -16.90 19.83 4.08
N LEU A 108 -18.08 20.03 3.44
CA LEU A 108 -19.16 19.03 3.47
C LEU A 108 -18.78 17.77 2.71
N GLY A 109 -18.19 17.91 1.51
CA GLY A 109 -17.66 16.77 0.77
C GLY A 109 -16.58 16.03 1.57
N ALA A 110 -15.65 16.75 2.23
CA ALA A 110 -14.62 16.13 3.06
C ALA A 110 -15.20 15.34 4.25
N VAL A 111 -16.26 15.86 4.89
CA VAL A 111 -16.95 15.16 5.96
C VAL A 111 -17.70 13.94 5.43
N PHE A 112 -18.48 14.08 4.35
CA PHE A 112 -19.28 12.99 3.81
C PHE A 112 -18.43 11.85 3.26
N ILE A 113 -17.32 12.15 2.56
CA ILE A 113 -16.40 11.10 2.12
C ILE A 113 -15.77 10.37 3.30
N SER A 114 -15.40 11.07 4.36
CA SER A 114 -14.84 10.47 5.58
C SER A 114 -15.88 9.60 6.30
N VAL A 115 -17.10 10.10 6.49
CA VAL A 115 -18.22 9.36 7.09
C VAL A 115 -18.61 8.14 6.22
N GLY A 116 -18.46 8.26 4.90
CA GLY A 116 -18.70 7.16 3.98
C GLY A 116 -17.64 6.06 4.07
N LEU A 117 -16.37 6.44 4.03
CA LEU A 117 -15.27 5.48 3.89
C LEU A 117 -14.83 4.84 5.19
N VAL A 118 -14.74 5.62 6.29
CA VAL A 118 -14.23 5.10 7.57
C VAL A 118 -15.03 3.90 8.07
N PRO A 119 -16.39 3.92 8.09
CA PRO A 119 -17.15 2.75 8.49
C PRO A 119 -16.96 1.54 7.56
N LEU A 120 -16.91 1.75 6.24
CA LEU A 120 -16.70 0.68 5.27
C LEU A 120 -15.33 0.01 5.43
N LEU A 121 -14.27 0.82 5.60
CA LEU A 121 -12.93 0.31 5.87
C LEU A 121 -12.86 -0.40 7.23
N THR A 122 -13.55 0.12 8.25
CA THR A 122 -13.62 -0.52 9.56
C THR A 122 -14.28 -1.90 9.48
N VAL A 123 -15.37 -2.03 8.71
CA VAL A 123 -15.99 -3.36 8.50
C VAL A 123 -15.09 -4.27 7.69
N ALA A 124 -14.40 -3.75 6.67
CA ALA A 124 -13.46 -4.54 5.88
C ALA A 124 -12.36 -5.15 6.77
N GLU A 125 -11.91 -4.42 7.81
CA GLU A 125 -10.90 -4.87 8.78
C GLU A 125 -11.51 -5.73 9.91
N GLN A 126 -12.63 -5.30 10.49
CA GLN A 126 -13.20 -5.90 11.72
C GLN A 126 -14.37 -6.86 11.46
N GLY A 127 -14.87 -6.94 10.24
CA GLY A 127 -16.08 -7.72 9.90
C GLY A 127 -15.95 -9.20 10.25
N ARG A 128 -14.73 -9.74 10.21
CA ARG A 128 -14.45 -11.10 10.65
C ARG A 128 -14.69 -11.27 12.16
N THR A 129 -14.28 -10.32 13.01
CA THR A 129 -14.39 -10.40 14.47
C THR A 129 -15.79 -10.03 14.95
N TRP A 130 -16.44 -9.08 14.30
CA TRP A 130 -17.80 -8.66 14.62
C TRP A 130 -18.87 -9.56 14.03
N GLY A 131 -18.53 -10.31 12.95
CA GLY A 131 -19.47 -10.98 12.07
C GLY A 131 -19.94 -10.05 10.95
N TRP A 132 -19.77 -10.47 9.70
CA TRP A 132 -20.14 -9.68 8.51
C TRP A 132 -21.62 -9.26 8.47
N GLY A 133 -22.52 -10.07 9.05
CA GLY A 133 -23.96 -9.81 9.16
C GLY A 133 -24.39 -9.23 10.50
N SER A 134 -23.48 -8.88 11.41
CA SER A 134 -23.84 -8.31 12.71
C SER A 134 -24.48 -6.93 12.59
N GLY A 135 -25.28 -6.54 13.56
CA GLY A 135 -25.92 -5.22 13.59
C GLY A 135 -24.92 -4.08 13.48
N ARG A 136 -23.70 -4.25 14.03
CA ARG A 136 -22.60 -3.26 13.91
C ARG A 136 -22.12 -3.16 12.48
N SER A 137 -21.87 -4.28 11.81
CA SER A 137 -21.44 -4.32 10.41
C SER A 137 -22.50 -3.73 9.49
N LEU A 138 -23.79 -4.08 9.69
CA LEU A 138 -24.90 -3.53 8.92
C LEU A 138 -25.03 -2.02 9.11
N ALA A 139 -24.91 -1.52 10.34
CA ALA A 139 -24.92 -0.08 10.60
C ALA A 139 -23.78 0.63 9.86
N CYS A 140 -22.57 0.07 9.88
CA CYS A 140 -21.43 0.62 9.15
C CYS A 140 -21.64 0.60 7.63
N TYR A 141 -22.24 -0.44 7.05
CA TYR A 141 -22.61 -0.47 5.63
C TYR A 141 -23.61 0.63 5.29
N VAL A 142 -24.65 0.79 6.08
CA VAL A 142 -25.67 1.83 5.85
C VAL A 142 -25.06 3.22 5.94
N ILE A 143 -24.31 3.51 7.01
CA ILE A 143 -23.63 4.80 7.20
C ILE A 143 -22.67 5.04 6.03
N GLY A 144 -21.91 4.03 5.64
CA GLY A 144 -20.96 4.10 4.55
C GLY A 144 -21.62 4.43 3.21
N VAL A 145 -22.67 3.71 2.84
CA VAL A 145 -23.41 3.93 1.60
C VAL A 145 -24.08 5.31 1.58
N VAL A 146 -24.75 5.67 2.68
CA VAL A 146 -25.38 7.01 2.81
C VAL A 146 -24.34 8.13 2.75
N GLY A 147 -23.19 7.96 3.42
CA GLY A 147 -22.09 8.92 3.38
C GLY A 147 -21.52 9.11 1.95
N ILE A 148 -21.30 8.01 1.21
CA ILE A 148 -20.85 8.09 -0.20
C ILE A 148 -21.93 8.73 -1.09
N ALA A 149 -23.20 8.39 -0.90
CA ALA A 149 -24.28 9.00 -1.67
C ALA A 149 -24.39 10.52 -1.39
N ALA A 150 -24.28 10.93 -0.13
CA ALA A 150 -24.24 12.34 0.25
C ALA A 150 -23.01 13.06 -0.32
N PHE A 151 -21.84 12.40 -0.33
CA PHE A 151 -20.64 12.92 -0.97
C PHE A 151 -20.87 13.16 -2.48
N VAL A 152 -21.33 12.17 -3.23
CA VAL A 152 -21.60 12.32 -4.67
C VAL A 152 -22.62 13.42 -4.93
N TRP A 153 -23.65 13.53 -4.10
CA TRP A 153 -24.64 14.59 -4.19
C TRP A 153 -24.02 15.98 -3.95
N THR A 154 -23.18 16.15 -2.93
CA THR A 154 -22.48 17.41 -2.64
C THR A 154 -21.54 17.79 -3.81
N GLU A 155 -20.70 16.84 -4.28
CA GLU A 155 -19.80 17.04 -5.40
C GLU A 155 -20.54 17.49 -6.68
N SER A 156 -21.72 16.92 -6.94
CA SER A 156 -22.52 17.29 -8.11
C SER A 156 -23.05 18.72 -8.02
N ARG A 157 -23.15 19.30 -6.80
CA ARG A 157 -23.62 20.68 -6.58
C ARG A 157 -22.50 21.71 -6.47
N MET A 158 -21.32 21.30 -6.01
CA MET A 158 -20.16 22.20 -5.84
C MET A 158 -19.47 22.56 -7.17
N GLY A 159 -19.67 21.79 -8.22
CA GLY A 159 -19.18 22.07 -9.58
C GLY A 159 -17.65 22.17 -9.67
N GLU A 160 -17.11 23.37 -9.83
CA GLU A 160 -15.65 23.59 -9.96
C GLU A 160 -14.90 23.54 -8.63
N ASP A 161 -15.56 23.87 -7.52
CA ASP A 161 -14.98 23.87 -6.18
C ASP A 161 -15.05 22.50 -5.48
N ALA A 162 -15.58 21.47 -6.18
CA ALA A 162 -15.69 20.10 -5.70
C ALA A 162 -14.31 19.48 -5.41
N LEU A 163 -14.21 18.61 -4.36
CA LEU A 163 -12.99 17.86 -4.04
C LEU A 163 -12.58 16.91 -5.15
N ILE A 164 -13.56 16.21 -5.73
CA ILE A 164 -13.38 15.31 -6.87
C ILE A 164 -14.45 15.65 -7.90
N PRO A 165 -14.23 16.66 -8.76
CA PRO A 165 -15.24 17.10 -9.71
C PRO A 165 -15.76 15.97 -10.59
N VAL A 166 -17.07 15.73 -10.57
CA VAL A 166 -17.73 14.67 -11.35
C VAL A 166 -17.40 14.77 -12.84
N ARG A 167 -17.16 16.00 -13.36
CA ARG A 167 -16.73 16.26 -14.74
C ARG A 167 -15.45 15.49 -15.14
N PHE A 168 -14.55 15.19 -14.18
CA PHE A 168 -13.31 14.46 -14.47
C PHE A 168 -13.58 13.04 -14.97
N PHE A 169 -14.64 12.40 -14.49
CA PHE A 169 -15.02 11.05 -14.93
C PHE A 169 -15.56 11.00 -16.36
N ARG A 170 -15.90 12.15 -16.97
CA ARG A 170 -16.19 12.21 -18.40
C ARG A 170 -14.94 12.04 -19.26
N ASN A 171 -13.76 12.34 -18.70
CA ASN A 171 -12.49 12.05 -19.36
C ASN A 171 -12.16 10.55 -19.18
N ARG A 172 -12.13 9.81 -20.29
CA ARG A 172 -11.87 8.36 -20.30
C ARG A 172 -10.54 7.99 -19.64
N THR A 173 -9.49 8.80 -19.83
CA THR A 173 -8.18 8.55 -19.22
C THR A 173 -8.26 8.69 -17.70
N PHE A 174 -8.90 9.75 -17.19
CA PHE A 174 -9.07 9.94 -15.73
C PHE A 174 -9.92 8.82 -15.12
N ALA A 175 -11.06 8.47 -15.73
CA ALA A 175 -11.94 7.43 -15.23
C ALA A 175 -11.23 6.07 -15.15
N LEU A 176 -10.55 5.66 -16.23
CA LEU A 176 -9.78 4.40 -16.25
C LEU A 176 -8.65 4.41 -15.24
N THR A 177 -7.85 5.48 -15.19
CA THR A 177 -6.72 5.54 -14.27
C THR A 177 -7.14 5.61 -12.81
N SER A 178 -8.32 6.17 -12.50
CA SER A 178 -8.87 6.16 -11.14
C SER A 178 -9.19 4.75 -10.67
N VAL A 179 -9.86 3.94 -11.49
CA VAL A 179 -10.14 2.53 -11.16
C VAL A 179 -8.85 1.72 -11.11
N VAL A 180 -7.95 1.91 -12.07
CA VAL A 180 -6.62 1.28 -12.05
C VAL A 180 -5.86 1.66 -10.79
N ALA A 181 -5.93 2.92 -10.34
CA ALA A 181 -5.26 3.36 -9.11
C ALA A 181 -5.78 2.60 -7.88
N VAL A 182 -7.09 2.32 -7.78
CA VAL A 182 -7.66 1.47 -6.72
C VAL A 182 -7.07 0.06 -6.79
N VAL A 183 -7.12 -0.58 -7.96
CA VAL A 183 -6.64 -1.96 -8.16
C VAL A 183 -5.13 -2.09 -7.86
N ILE A 184 -4.33 -1.16 -8.39
CA ILE A 184 -2.89 -1.13 -8.13
C ILE A 184 -2.60 -0.82 -6.65
N GLY A 185 -3.39 0.06 -6.05
CA GLY A 185 -3.32 0.33 -4.61
C GLY A 185 -3.55 -0.93 -3.78
N MET A 186 -4.56 -1.75 -4.13
CA MET A 186 -4.82 -3.03 -3.47
C MET A 186 -3.61 -3.97 -3.58
N GLY A 187 -3.05 -4.15 -4.76
CA GLY A 187 -1.87 -4.99 -4.98
C GLY A 187 -0.62 -4.46 -4.26
N LEU A 188 -0.39 -3.15 -4.33
CA LEU A 188 0.76 -2.48 -3.70
C LEU A 188 0.76 -2.67 -2.18
N PHE A 189 -0.27 -2.16 -1.51
CA PHE A 189 -0.29 -2.16 -0.05
C PHE A 189 -0.58 -3.54 0.54
N GLY A 190 -1.39 -4.36 -0.16
CA GLY A 190 -1.59 -5.75 0.21
C GLY A 190 -0.29 -6.55 0.16
N GLY A 191 0.46 -6.43 -0.94
CA GLY A 191 1.76 -7.10 -1.11
C GLY A 191 2.81 -6.58 -0.12
N ILE A 192 2.94 -5.25 0.03
CA ILE A 192 3.90 -4.67 0.99
C ILE A 192 3.58 -5.07 2.44
N SER A 193 2.30 -5.24 2.80
CA SER A 193 1.91 -5.66 4.16
C SER A 193 2.10 -7.16 4.38
N ALA A 194 1.86 -8.00 3.37
CA ALA A 194 1.98 -9.45 3.47
C ALA A 194 3.44 -9.92 3.55
N LEU A 195 4.36 -9.29 2.84
CA LEU A 195 5.76 -9.68 2.78
C LEU A 195 6.48 -9.64 4.15
N PRO A 196 6.41 -8.56 4.94
CA PRO A 196 6.99 -8.56 6.29
C PRO A 196 6.41 -9.63 7.20
N LEU A 197 5.10 -9.91 7.11
CA LEU A 197 4.47 -10.99 7.87
C LEU A 197 5.04 -12.36 7.49
N TYR A 198 5.19 -12.63 6.19
CA TYR A 198 5.84 -13.84 5.72
C TYR A 198 7.27 -13.97 6.25
N LEU A 199 8.08 -12.92 6.14
CA LEU A 199 9.48 -12.94 6.61
C LEU A 199 9.58 -13.14 8.12
N GLN A 200 8.70 -12.52 8.91
CA GLN A 200 8.74 -12.63 10.36
C GLN A 200 8.17 -13.96 10.87
N ILE A 201 7.03 -14.41 10.35
CA ILE A 201 6.33 -15.59 10.87
C ILE A 201 6.90 -16.87 10.26
N VAL A 202 7.03 -16.91 8.92
CA VAL A 202 7.45 -18.13 8.22
C VAL A 202 8.96 -18.33 8.30
N ARG A 203 9.74 -17.25 8.13
CA ARG A 203 11.19 -17.32 8.14
C ARG A 203 11.82 -17.02 9.51
N GLY A 204 11.03 -16.60 10.50
CA GLY A 204 11.53 -16.26 11.83
C GLY A 204 12.44 -15.03 11.87
N ALA A 205 12.34 -14.12 10.89
CA ALA A 205 13.13 -12.90 10.88
C ALA A 205 12.68 -11.94 11.96
N THR A 206 13.62 -11.29 12.66
CA THR A 206 13.29 -10.17 13.54
C THR A 206 12.72 -9.01 12.73
N PRO A 207 11.95 -8.08 13.33
CA PRO A 207 11.42 -6.90 12.62
C PRO A 207 12.48 -6.13 11.84
N THR A 208 13.65 -5.91 12.44
CA THR A 208 14.79 -5.23 11.79
C THR A 208 15.32 -6.02 10.61
N ARG A 209 15.51 -7.34 10.77
CA ARG A 209 15.97 -8.23 9.71
C ARG A 209 14.95 -8.32 8.58
N SER A 210 13.67 -8.42 8.89
CA SER A 210 12.59 -8.40 7.93
C SER A 210 12.61 -7.11 7.07
N GLY A 211 12.88 -5.94 7.68
CA GLY A 211 13.07 -4.69 6.96
C GLY A 211 14.24 -4.73 5.97
N LEU A 212 15.38 -5.30 6.39
CA LEU A 212 16.55 -5.48 5.51
C LEU A 212 16.27 -6.51 4.40
N GLU A 213 15.54 -7.57 4.71
CA GLU A 213 15.15 -8.59 3.73
C GLU A 213 14.14 -8.06 2.69
N LEU A 214 13.56 -6.85 2.86
CA LEU A 214 12.75 -6.15 1.85
C LEU A 214 13.57 -5.32 0.85
N ILE A 215 14.91 -5.24 0.99
CA ILE A 215 15.78 -4.51 0.06
C ILE A 215 15.56 -4.90 -1.41
N PRO A 216 15.41 -6.19 -1.81
CA PRO A 216 15.17 -6.54 -3.21
C PRO A 216 13.89 -5.92 -3.77
N LEU A 217 12.80 -5.87 -2.98
CA LEU A 217 11.56 -5.19 -3.37
C LEU A 217 11.81 -3.71 -3.66
N THR A 218 12.49 -3.05 -2.74
CA THR A 218 12.79 -1.61 -2.83
C THR A 218 13.70 -1.29 -4.02
N LEU A 219 14.74 -2.09 -4.24
CA LEU A 219 15.61 -1.97 -5.41
C LEU A 219 14.82 -2.15 -6.70
N GLY A 220 13.89 -3.11 -6.74
CA GLY A 220 12.98 -3.29 -7.87
C GLY A 220 12.16 -2.03 -8.15
N ILE A 221 11.53 -1.44 -7.13
CA ILE A 221 10.74 -0.20 -7.27
C ILE A 221 11.63 0.93 -7.80
N MET A 222 12.82 1.12 -7.24
CA MET A 222 13.74 2.17 -7.66
C MET A 222 14.19 1.99 -9.11
N LEU A 223 14.63 0.78 -9.48
CA LEU A 223 15.08 0.48 -10.83
C LEU A 223 13.96 0.65 -11.85
N GLY A 224 12.79 0.05 -11.60
CA GLY A 224 11.62 0.18 -12.48
C GLY A 224 11.20 1.63 -12.67
N SER A 225 11.20 2.43 -11.61
CA SER A 225 10.82 3.83 -11.64
C SER A 225 11.85 4.70 -12.39
N VAL A 226 13.14 4.49 -12.15
CA VAL A 226 14.20 5.24 -12.83
C VAL A 226 14.25 4.89 -14.32
N ILE A 227 14.14 3.60 -14.66
CA ILE A 227 14.13 3.14 -16.06
C ILE A 227 12.93 3.74 -16.80
N SER A 228 11.70 3.56 -16.26
CA SER A 228 10.49 4.10 -16.88
C SER A 228 10.56 5.62 -17.00
N GLY A 229 11.00 6.33 -15.95
CA GLY A 229 11.14 7.78 -15.96
C GLY A 229 12.10 8.29 -17.03
N GLN A 230 13.28 7.66 -17.18
CA GLN A 230 14.27 8.05 -18.17
C GLN A 230 13.81 7.75 -19.61
N VAL A 231 13.24 6.57 -19.84
CA VAL A 231 12.77 6.19 -21.17
C VAL A 231 11.59 7.06 -21.59
N ILE A 232 10.61 7.31 -20.71
CA ILE A 232 9.48 8.19 -20.98
C ILE A 232 9.95 9.60 -21.30
N SER A 233 10.93 10.14 -20.55
CA SER A 233 11.46 11.49 -20.80
C SER A 233 12.12 11.63 -22.18
N ARG A 234 12.72 10.55 -22.70
CA ARG A 234 13.36 10.53 -24.02
C ARG A 234 12.38 10.28 -25.16
N THR A 235 11.49 9.31 -24.98
CA THR A 235 10.60 8.81 -26.05
C THR A 235 9.24 9.50 -26.09
N GLY A 236 8.77 10.04 -24.96
CA GLY A 236 7.42 10.57 -24.79
C GLY A 236 6.34 9.49 -24.67
N ARG A 237 6.66 8.21 -24.80
CA ARG A 237 5.73 7.09 -24.70
C ARG A 237 5.65 6.59 -23.28
N TYR A 238 4.47 6.66 -22.65
CA TYR A 238 4.32 6.26 -21.25
C TYR A 238 3.45 5.01 -21.07
N LYS A 239 2.52 4.70 -21.98
CA LYS A 239 1.53 3.62 -21.83
C LYS A 239 2.15 2.24 -21.66
N ILE A 240 3.26 1.95 -22.34
CA ILE A 240 3.90 0.64 -22.30
C ILE A 240 4.36 0.27 -20.88
N PHE A 241 4.79 1.25 -20.07
CA PHE A 241 5.33 1.00 -18.73
C PHE A 241 4.29 0.48 -17.74
N PRO A 242 3.10 1.08 -17.56
CA PRO A 242 2.11 0.52 -16.66
C PRO A 242 1.56 -0.83 -17.14
N VAL A 243 1.52 -1.10 -18.45
CA VAL A 243 1.13 -2.41 -18.99
C VAL A 243 2.19 -3.47 -18.66
N VAL A 244 3.45 -3.24 -18.99
CA VAL A 244 4.55 -4.15 -18.65
C VAL A 244 4.72 -4.27 -17.13
N GLY A 245 4.62 -3.15 -16.42
CA GLY A 245 4.74 -3.11 -14.97
C GLY A 245 3.65 -3.94 -14.27
N SER A 246 2.39 -3.83 -14.69
CA SER A 246 1.31 -4.64 -14.12
C SER A 246 1.46 -6.13 -14.44
N ALA A 247 1.96 -6.47 -15.63
CA ALA A 247 2.32 -7.86 -15.97
C ALA A 247 3.43 -8.38 -15.05
N LEU A 248 4.49 -7.59 -14.80
CA LEU A 248 5.54 -7.96 -13.86
C LEU A 248 5.03 -8.09 -12.41
N MET A 249 4.08 -7.25 -11.99
CA MET A 249 3.43 -7.39 -10.68
C MET A 249 2.68 -8.71 -10.57
N ILE A 250 1.92 -9.09 -11.60
CA ILE A 250 1.19 -10.37 -11.65
C ILE A 250 2.19 -11.53 -11.58
N VAL A 251 3.22 -11.50 -12.42
CA VAL A 251 4.28 -12.54 -12.40
C VAL A 251 4.94 -12.60 -11.02
N GLY A 252 5.28 -11.47 -10.42
CA GLY A 252 5.86 -11.39 -9.08
C GLY A 252 4.96 -12.03 -8.02
N MET A 253 3.65 -11.74 -8.03
CA MET A 253 2.67 -12.33 -7.10
C MET A 253 2.50 -13.83 -7.33
N VAL A 254 2.46 -14.27 -8.59
CA VAL A 254 2.39 -15.70 -8.93
C VAL A 254 3.67 -16.42 -8.49
N LEU A 255 4.84 -15.83 -8.68
CA LEU A 255 6.10 -16.40 -8.18
C LEU A 255 6.11 -16.47 -6.63
N LEU A 256 5.57 -15.46 -5.96
CA LEU A 256 5.42 -15.44 -4.49
C LEU A 256 4.44 -16.51 -4.00
N HIS A 257 3.45 -16.92 -4.80
CA HIS A 257 2.55 -18.03 -4.48
C HIS A 257 3.31 -19.37 -4.34
N PHE A 258 4.41 -19.57 -5.06
CA PHE A 258 5.18 -20.81 -5.01
C PHE A 258 6.27 -20.83 -3.92
N ILE A 259 6.39 -19.79 -3.09
CA ILE A 259 7.38 -19.76 -2.00
C ILE A 259 6.81 -20.45 -0.75
N GLY A 260 7.51 -21.51 -0.32
CA GLY A 260 7.15 -22.30 0.88
C GLY A 260 7.99 -21.93 2.11
N ALA A 261 7.69 -22.58 3.23
CA ALA A 261 8.44 -22.41 4.49
C ALA A 261 9.94 -22.81 4.38
N THR A 262 10.31 -23.63 3.39
CA THR A 262 11.68 -24.11 3.16
C THR A 262 12.39 -23.40 2.00
N THR A 263 11.71 -22.47 1.32
CA THR A 263 12.28 -21.75 0.17
C THR A 263 13.49 -20.91 0.58
N PRO A 264 14.64 -21.01 -0.11
CA PRO A 264 15.81 -20.18 0.18
C PRO A 264 15.50 -18.69 -0.03
N TYR A 265 16.12 -17.82 0.80
CA TYR A 265 15.85 -16.37 0.74
C TYR A 265 16.12 -15.76 -0.64
N TRP A 266 17.15 -16.20 -1.36
CA TRP A 266 17.47 -15.62 -2.66
C TRP A 266 16.32 -15.74 -3.67
N GLN A 267 15.57 -16.88 -3.64
CA GLN A 267 14.39 -17.06 -4.49
C GLN A 267 13.28 -16.06 -4.11
N THR A 268 12.98 -15.94 -2.81
CA THR A 268 12.03 -14.92 -2.31
C THR A 268 12.49 -13.52 -2.71
N GLY A 269 13.80 -13.23 -2.62
CA GLY A 269 14.40 -11.97 -3.04
C GLY A 269 14.20 -11.66 -4.52
N VAL A 270 14.37 -12.65 -5.39
CA VAL A 270 14.11 -12.49 -6.84
C VAL A 270 12.61 -12.22 -7.10
N CYS A 271 11.71 -12.95 -6.43
CA CYS A 271 10.27 -12.71 -6.57
C CYS A 271 9.89 -11.26 -6.13
N MET A 272 10.45 -10.81 -5.00
CA MET A 272 10.27 -9.44 -4.51
C MET A 272 10.84 -8.39 -5.48
N LEU A 273 12.01 -8.67 -6.08
CA LEU A 273 12.61 -7.78 -7.09
C LEU A 273 11.72 -7.63 -8.32
N VAL A 274 11.18 -8.75 -8.85
CA VAL A 274 10.27 -8.75 -10.01
C VAL A 274 8.99 -7.97 -9.68
N PHE A 275 8.39 -8.22 -8.52
CA PHE A 275 7.21 -7.49 -8.06
C PHE A 275 7.50 -5.99 -7.89
N GLY A 276 8.64 -5.64 -7.30
CA GLY A 276 9.09 -4.26 -7.15
C GLY A 276 9.34 -3.55 -8.49
N LEU A 277 10.00 -4.22 -9.45
CA LEU A 277 10.16 -3.69 -10.81
C LEU A 277 8.81 -3.36 -11.46
N GLY A 278 7.82 -4.25 -11.27
CA GLY A 278 6.46 -3.99 -11.70
C GLY A 278 5.87 -2.72 -11.09
N LEU A 279 5.95 -2.58 -9.77
CA LEU A 279 5.45 -1.41 -9.04
C LEU A 279 6.10 -0.10 -9.52
N GLY A 280 7.43 -0.08 -9.68
CA GLY A 280 8.15 1.09 -10.16
C GLY A 280 7.72 1.54 -11.56
N ASN A 281 7.40 0.58 -12.43
CA ASN A 281 6.92 0.85 -13.79
C ASN A 281 5.45 1.28 -13.86
N VAL A 282 4.65 1.10 -12.81
CA VAL A 282 3.22 1.44 -12.80
C VAL A 282 2.95 2.79 -12.17
N LEU A 283 3.50 3.04 -10.99
CA LEU A 283 3.08 4.16 -10.13
C LEU A 283 3.30 5.53 -10.76
N GLN A 284 4.45 5.74 -11.39
CA GLN A 284 4.81 7.01 -12.00
C GLN A 284 4.07 7.28 -13.29
N PRO A 285 4.06 6.35 -14.26
CA PRO A 285 3.41 6.60 -15.54
C PRO A 285 1.89 6.80 -15.41
N ILE A 286 1.22 6.17 -14.43
CA ILE A 286 -0.21 6.43 -14.19
C ILE A 286 -0.44 7.85 -13.69
N THR A 287 0.38 8.34 -12.74
CA THR A 287 0.27 9.72 -12.26
C THR A 287 0.53 10.71 -13.40
N LEU A 288 1.53 10.43 -14.24
CA LEU A 288 1.84 11.24 -15.42
C LEU A 288 0.68 11.24 -16.42
N ALA A 289 0.05 10.08 -16.66
CA ALA A 289 -1.10 9.95 -17.56
C ALA A 289 -2.28 10.83 -17.10
N VAL A 290 -2.61 10.80 -15.80
CA VAL A 290 -3.64 11.63 -15.20
C VAL A 290 -3.32 13.11 -15.39
N GLN A 291 -2.08 13.53 -15.02
CA GLN A 291 -1.66 14.92 -15.13
C GLN A 291 -1.64 15.44 -16.58
N ASN A 292 -1.30 14.58 -17.55
CA ASN A 292 -1.26 14.94 -18.97
C ASN A 292 -2.65 15.05 -19.60
N ALA A 293 -3.60 14.24 -19.11
CA ALA A 293 -4.97 14.20 -19.63
C ALA A 293 -5.86 15.35 -19.15
N MET A 294 -5.43 16.07 -18.09
CA MET A 294 -6.25 17.12 -17.47
C MET A 294 -5.79 18.52 -17.87
N PRO A 295 -6.68 19.52 -17.85
CA PRO A 295 -6.31 20.93 -18.05
C PRO A 295 -5.27 21.38 -17.02
N PRO A 296 -4.37 22.33 -17.36
CA PRO A 296 -3.32 22.81 -16.45
C PRO A 296 -3.83 23.28 -15.09
N GLN A 297 -5.01 23.88 -15.04
CA GLN A 297 -5.65 24.36 -13.81
C GLN A 297 -6.13 23.24 -12.87
N ASP A 298 -6.42 22.06 -13.42
CA ASP A 298 -7.00 20.93 -12.70
C ASP A 298 -5.95 19.88 -12.29
N ILE A 299 -4.67 20.05 -12.66
CA ILE A 299 -3.59 19.07 -12.40
C ILE A 299 -3.46 18.74 -10.91
N GLY A 300 -3.56 19.74 -10.03
CA GLY A 300 -3.49 19.56 -8.59
C GLY A 300 -4.61 18.65 -8.07
N VAL A 301 -5.85 18.98 -8.41
CA VAL A 301 -7.03 18.21 -7.98
C VAL A 301 -7.02 16.81 -8.56
N ALA A 302 -6.67 16.65 -9.84
CA ALA A 302 -6.57 15.35 -10.49
C ALA A 302 -5.49 14.45 -9.88
N THR A 303 -4.33 15.03 -9.51
CA THR A 303 -3.23 14.30 -8.84
C THR A 303 -3.65 13.85 -7.45
N SER A 304 -4.31 14.73 -6.69
CA SER A 304 -4.82 14.42 -5.35
C SER A 304 -5.90 13.34 -5.40
N SER A 305 -6.83 13.43 -6.36
CA SER A 305 -7.87 12.41 -6.60
C SER A 305 -7.26 11.05 -6.95
N SER A 306 -6.28 11.00 -7.85
CA SER A 306 -5.58 9.74 -8.20
C SER A 306 -4.86 9.14 -6.99
N THR A 307 -4.22 9.97 -6.17
CA THR A 307 -3.57 9.53 -4.93
C THR A 307 -4.59 9.00 -3.93
N PHE A 308 -5.73 9.67 -3.78
CA PHE A 308 -6.83 9.24 -2.93
C PHE A 308 -7.36 7.86 -3.34
N PHE A 309 -7.66 7.63 -4.62
CA PHE A 309 -8.12 6.32 -5.11
C PHE A 309 -7.09 5.22 -4.86
N ARG A 310 -5.80 5.51 -5.05
CA ARG A 310 -4.72 4.55 -4.74
C ARG A 310 -4.65 4.23 -3.25
N GLN A 311 -4.76 5.20 -2.37
CA GLN A 311 -4.75 4.99 -0.91
C GLN A 311 -5.98 4.22 -0.44
N MET A 312 -7.15 4.52 -1.00
CA MET A 312 -8.38 3.75 -0.77
C MET A 312 -8.23 2.30 -1.20
N GLY A 313 -7.72 2.08 -2.41
CA GLY A 313 -7.40 0.74 -2.88
C GLY A 313 -6.43 0.04 -1.93
N GLY A 314 -5.42 0.77 -1.43
CA GLY A 314 -4.46 0.25 -0.47
C GLY A 314 -5.10 -0.24 0.83
N ALA A 315 -5.97 0.56 1.43
CA ALA A 315 -6.69 0.18 2.65
C ALA A 315 -7.60 -1.05 2.42
N LEU A 316 -8.33 -1.08 1.31
CA LEU A 316 -9.14 -2.23 0.91
C LEU A 316 -8.28 -3.47 0.67
N GLY A 317 -7.13 -3.32 0.00
CA GLY A 317 -6.21 -4.41 -0.28
C GLY A 317 -5.68 -5.05 0.99
N VAL A 318 -5.19 -4.25 1.93
CA VAL A 318 -4.73 -4.75 3.24
C VAL A 318 -5.85 -5.49 3.96
N ALA A 319 -7.06 -4.92 4.02
CA ALA A 319 -8.21 -5.53 4.67
C ALA A 319 -8.59 -6.88 4.03
N ILE A 320 -8.67 -6.95 2.70
CA ILE A 320 -8.99 -8.19 1.97
C ILE A 320 -7.88 -9.24 2.18
N PHE A 321 -6.62 -8.87 2.04
CA PHE A 321 -5.50 -9.81 2.15
C PHE A 321 -5.37 -10.38 3.56
N LEU A 322 -5.50 -9.54 4.59
CA LEU A 322 -5.51 -10.00 5.98
C LEU A 322 -6.76 -10.83 6.29
N SER A 323 -7.92 -10.50 5.72
CA SER A 323 -9.13 -11.29 5.88
C SER A 323 -8.95 -12.69 5.27
N VAL A 324 -8.39 -12.80 4.06
CA VAL A 324 -8.07 -14.09 3.41
C VAL A 324 -7.06 -14.87 4.25
N LEU A 325 -5.97 -14.22 4.69
CA LEU A 325 -4.95 -14.84 5.53
C LEU A 325 -5.56 -15.43 6.79
N PHE A 326 -6.24 -14.61 7.57
CA PHE A 326 -6.76 -15.04 8.87
C PHE A 326 -7.98 -15.97 8.78
N SER A 327 -8.71 -16.00 7.67
CA SER A 327 -9.78 -16.97 7.47
C SER A 327 -9.26 -18.39 7.18
N THR A 328 -8.06 -18.50 6.63
CA THR A 328 -7.47 -19.78 6.19
C THR A 328 -6.40 -20.32 7.13
N VAL A 329 -5.69 -19.42 7.85
CA VAL A 329 -4.50 -19.79 8.63
C VAL A 329 -4.80 -20.82 9.73
N GLY A 330 -5.92 -20.73 10.43
CA GLY A 330 -6.27 -21.69 11.49
C GLY A 330 -6.47 -23.11 10.95
N GLY A 331 -7.17 -23.25 9.82
CA GLY A 331 -7.37 -24.52 9.15
C GLY A 331 -6.06 -25.10 8.59
N ASN A 332 -5.24 -24.27 7.97
CA ASN A 332 -3.96 -24.70 7.39
C ASN A 332 -2.94 -25.08 8.48
N ILE A 333 -2.90 -24.40 9.61
CA ILE A 333 -2.06 -24.78 10.76
C ILE A 333 -2.51 -26.15 11.28
N LYS A 334 -3.83 -26.35 11.49
CA LYS A 334 -4.34 -27.65 11.93
C LYS A 334 -3.94 -28.77 10.97
N SER A 335 -4.15 -28.57 9.67
CA SER A 335 -3.77 -29.55 8.64
C SER A 335 -2.25 -29.82 8.63
N ALA A 336 -1.43 -28.80 8.87
CA ALA A 336 0.02 -28.96 8.96
C ALA A 336 0.45 -29.75 10.21
N PHE A 337 -0.22 -29.55 11.35
CA PHE A 337 -0.01 -30.38 12.54
C PHE A 337 -0.44 -31.83 12.32
N ASP A 338 -1.63 -32.05 11.73
CA ASP A 338 -2.14 -33.39 11.42
C ASP A 338 -1.20 -34.14 10.47
N ALA A 339 -0.61 -33.48 9.51
CA ALA A 339 0.42 -34.03 8.62
C ALA A 339 1.72 -34.32 9.37
N SER A 340 2.19 -33.40 10.20
CA SER A 340 3.43 -33.55 10.98
C SER A 340 3.31 -34.66 12.02
N ALA A 341 2.14 -34.82 12.66
CA ALA A 341 1.88 -35.85 13.66
C ALA A 341 2.05 -37.29 13.12
N LYS A 342 1.94 -37.47 11.79
CA LYS A 342 2.17 -38.78 11.12
C LYS A 342 3.64 -39.07 10.88
N THR A 343 4.55 -38.12 11.09
CA THR A 343 5.97 -38.28 10.86
C THR A 343 6.70 -38.78 12.09
N PRO A 344 7.57 -39.82 11.97
CA PRO A 344 8.34 -40.36 13.12
C PRO A 344 9.21 -39.27 13.78
N ALA A 345 9.77 -38.35 12.98
CA ALA A 345 10.62 -37.27 13.49
C ALA A 345 9.87 -36.32 14.42
N PHE A 346 8.61 -35.99 14.11
CA PHE A 346 7.77 -35.16 14.95
C PHE A 346 7.38 -35.86 16.25
N GLN A 347 7.01 -37.15 16.15
CA GLN A 347 6.67 -37.98 17.32
C GLN A 347 7.86 -38.10 18.28
N THR A 348 9.08 -38.30 17.76
CA THR A 348 10.29 -38.34 18.58
C THR A 348 10.52 -36.98 19.27
N ALA A 349 10.36 -35.87 18.54
CA ALA A 349 10.57 -34.52 19.08
C ALA A 349 9.56 -34.13 20.18
N ILE A 350 8.27 -34.46 20.04
CA ILE A 350 7.27 -34.13 21.09
C ILE A 350 7.44 -34.99 22.36
N ASN A 351 8.06 -36.17 22.24
CA ASN A 351 8.37 -37.04 23.38
C ASN A 351 9.75 -36.79 23.99
N ASP A 352 10.54 -35.85 23.46
CA ASP A 352 11.82 -35.45 24.01
C ASP A 352 11.60 -34.72 25.35
N PRO A 353 12.23 -35.21 26.46
CA PRO A 353 12.12 -34.57 27.78
C PRO A 353 12.51 -33.07 27.76
N ALA A 354 13.48 -32.66 26.93
CA ALA A 354 13.89 -31.28 26.80
C ALA A 354 12.78 -30.40 26.18
N VAL A 355 12.06 -30.92 25.18
CA VAL A 355 10.94 -30.22 24.54
C VAL A 355 9.75 -30.10 25.49
N GLN A 356 9.46 -31.15 26.27
CA GLN A 356 8.37 -31.18 27.26
C GLN A 356 8.66 -30.28 28.48
N ALA A 357 9.90 -30.16 28.91
CA ALA A 357 10.29 -29.34 30.05
C ALA A 357 10.22 -27.84 29.74
N ASN A 358 10.28 -27.44 28.48
CA ASN A 358 10.30 -26.03 28.10
C ASN A 358 8.91 -25.37 28.32
N PRO A 359 8.81 -24.33 29.17
CA PRO A 359 7.53 -23.67 29.46
C PRO A 359 6.83 -23.09 28.23
N VAL A 360 7.60 -22.65 27.23
CA VAL A 360 7.07 -22.05 26.00
C VAL A 360 6.33 -23.07 25.13
N ASN A 361 6.73 -24.33 25.19
CA ASN A 361 6.11 -25.42 24.40
C ASN A 361 4.82 -25.95 25.05
N LYS A 362 4.64 -25.78 26.34
CA LYS A 362 3.49 -26.36 27.11
C LYS A 362 2.13 -26.06 26.52
N PRO A 363 1.80 -24.79 26.11
CA PRO A 363 0.48 -24.51 25.53
C PRO A 363 0.21 -25.28 24.23
N VAL A 364 1.24 -25.44 23.39
CA VAL A 364 1.13 -26.17 22.12
C VAL A 364 0.98 -27.68 22.37
N LEU A 365 1.79 -28.22 23.29
CA LEU A 365 1.72 -29.64 23.68
C LEU A 365 0.37 -30.00 24.31
N ALA A 366 -0.16 -29.15 25.21
CA ALA A 366 -1.48 -29.33 25.81
C ALA A 366 -2.61 -29.30 24.75
N ALA A 367 -2.50 -28.40 23.78
CA ALA A 367 -3.44 -28.33 22.67
C ALA A 367 -3.40 -29.58 21.76
N LEU A 368 -2.22 -30.15 21.54
CA LEU A 368 -2.05 -31.42 20.82
C LEU A 368 -2.65 -32.62 21.56
N GLN A 369 -2.69 -32.56 22.90
CA GLN A 369 -3.31 -33.60 23.76
C GLN A 369 -4.83 -33.41 23.91
N GLY A 370 -5.44 -32.47 23.18
CA GLY A 370 -6.90 -32.23 23.25
C GLY A 370 -7.34 -31.26 24.36
N HIS A 371 -6.43 -30.67 25.11
CA HIS A 371 -6.71 -29.73 26.20
C HIS A 371 -6.62 -28.26 25.77
N GLY A 372 -7.04 -27.94 24.53
CA GLY A 372 -7.05 -26.56 24.03
C GLY A 372 -7.25 -26.48 22.50
N SER A 373 -7.41 -25.28 21.99
CA SER A 373 -7.54 -25.03 20.55
C SER A 373 -6.22 -24.43 20.02
N ILE A 374 -5.58 -25.13 19.09
CA ILE A 374 -4.34 -24.67 18.43
C ILE A 374 -4.59 -23.40 17.59
N GLY A 375 -5.84 -23.11 17.23
CA GLY A 375 -6.18 -22.07 16.26
C GLY A 375 -6.68 -20.73 16.81
N GLY A 376 -7.19 -20.66 18.03
CA GLY A 376 -7.93 -19.47 18.50
C GLY A 376 -7.09 -18.39 19.18
N ALA A 377 -6.22 -18.77 20.11
CA ALA A 377 -5.41 -17.83 20.89
C ALA A 377 -4.08 -17.44 20.19
N THR A 378 -3.61 -18.32 19.27
CA THR A 378 -2.30 -18.21 18.62
C THR A 378 -2.27 -17.26 17.41
N ILE A 379 -3.42 -16.86 16.91
CA ILE A 379 -3.52 -16.02 15.70
C ILE A 379 -3.27 -14.52 16.01
N ASN A 380 -3.57 -14.10 17.24
CA ASN A 380 -3.43 -12.69 17.64
C ASN A 380 -2.02 -12.31 18.11
N ASP A 381 -1.20 -13.27 18.55
CA ASP A 381 0.20 -13.06 18.91
C ASP A 381 1.03 -14.20 18.34
N THR A 382 1.82 -13.89 17.32
CA THR A 382 2.68 -14.85 16.62
C THR A 382 4.13 -14.83 17.13
N SER A 383 4.44 -13.98 18.10
CA SER A 383 5.81 -13.81 18.63
C SER A 383 6.32 -15.07 19.33
N PHE A 384 5.43 -15.86 19.94
CA PHE A 384 5.79 -17.10 20.60
C PHE A 384 6.38 -18.16 19.65
N ILE A 385 5.99 -18.13 18.34
CA ILE A 385 6.47 -19.12 17.34
C ILE A 385 8.00 -19.12 17.24
N GLN A 386 8.62 -17.95 17.39
CA GLN A 386 10.08 -17.81 17.33
C GLN A 386 10.81 -18.46 18.54
N HIS A 387 10.09 -18.67 19.64
CA HIS A 387 10.62 -19.25 20.87
C HIS A 387 10.28 -20.73 21.06
N LEU A 388 9.43 -21.29 20.16
CA LEU A 388 9.09 -22.70 20.15
C LEU A 388 10.28 -23.54 19.68
N ASP A 389 10.31 -24.81 20.11
CA ASP A 389 11.19 -25.81 19.50
C ASP A 389 10.93 -25.89 17.99
N LYS A 390 11.98 -26.13 17.20
CA LYS A 390 11.90 -26.17 15.73
C LYS A 390 10.88 -27.17 15.20
N ALA A 391 10.70 -28.30 15.87
CA ALA A 391 9.71 -29.29 15.47
C ALA A 391 8.28 -28.79 15.66
N LEU A 392 8.00 -28.06 16.74
CA LEU A 392 6.70 -27.46 17.04
C LEU A 392 6.44 -26.19 16.24
N ALA A 393 7.46 -25.41 15.94
CA ALA A 393 7.35 -24.18 15.15
C ALA A 393 7.03 -24.46 13.66
N ARG A 394 7.58 -25.57 13.11
CA ARG A 394 7.45 -25.91 11.69
C ARG A 394 6.02 -26.04 11.18
N PRO A 395 5.07 -26.71 11.85
CA PRO A 395 3.67 -26.76 11.41
C PRO A 395 3.01 -25.37 11.35
N PHE A 396 3.34 -24.45 12.27
CA PHE A 396 2.87 -23.07 12.20
C PHE A 396 3.41 -22.36 10.96
N GLN A 397 4.73 -22.48 10.70
CA GLN A 397 5.37 -21.87 9.53
C GLN A 397 4.79 -22.40 8.22
N VAL A 398 4.53 -23.69 8.11
CA VAL A 398 3.90 -24.33 6.94
C VAL A 398 2.47 -23.82 6.77
N GLY A 399 1.66 -23.83 7.84
CA GLY A 399 0.27 -23.37 7.79
C GLY A 399 0.13 -21.88 7.42
N PHE A 400 1.02 -21.03 7.94
CA PHE A 400 1.09 -19.63 7.54
C PHE A 400 1.54 -19.49 6.09
N SER A 401 2.56 -20.22 5.65
CA SER A 401 3.04 -20.18 4.27
C SER A 401 1.92 -20.55 3.30
N THR A 402 1.22 -21.67 3.53
CA THR A 402 0.09 -22.09 2.69
C THR A 402 -1.04 -21.06 2.65
N SER A 403 -1.26 -20.35 3.74
CA SER A 403 -2.26 -19.26 3.77
C SER A 403 -1.79 -18.03 2.99
N MET A 404 -0.50 -17.70 3.04
CA MET A 404 0.10 -16.64 2.25
C MET A 404 0.08 -16.94 0.75
N ASP A 405 0.23 -18.21 0.35
CA ASP A 405 0.12 -18.63 -1.04
C ASP A 405 -1.22 -18.20 -1.65
N LEU A 406 -2.32 -18.39 -0.91
CA LEU A 406 -3.65 -17.95 -1.33
C LEU A 406 -3.76 -16.42 -1.38
N VAL A 407 -3.16 -15.70 -0.43
CA VAL A 407 -3.13 -14.23 -0.41
C VAL A 407 -2.44 -13.69 -1.67
N PHE A 408 -1.30 -14.25 -2.04
CA PHE A 408 -0.57 -13.85 -3.25
C PHE A 408 -1.35 -14.18 -4.52
N LEU A 409 -2.03 -15.31 -4.56
CA LEU A 409 -2.86 -15.70 -5.70
C LEU A 409 -4.08 -14.76 -5.87
N VAL A 410 -4.76 -14.42 -4.78
CA VAL A 410 -5.84 -13.42 -4.79
C VAL A 410 -5.31 -12.06 -5.25
N GLY A 411 -4.13 -11.67 -4.77
CA GLY A 411 -3.45 -10.45 -5.20
C GLY A 411 -3.15 -10.45 -6.70
N ALA A 412 -2.65 -11.55 -7.23
CA ALA A 412 -2.44 -11.71 -8.68
C ALA A 412 -3.76 -11.56 -9.45
N GLY A 413 -4.85 -12.20 -8.99
CA GLY A 413 -6.18 -12.09 -9.60
C GLY A 413 -6.71 -10.65 -9.65
N VAL A 414 -6.55 -9.91 -8.56
CA VAL A 414 -6.90 -8.47 -8.51
C VAL A 414 -6.06 -7.68 -9.52
N LEU A 415 -4.76 -7.93 -9.59
CA LEU A 415 -3.87 -7.22 -10.52
C LEU A 415 -4.17 -7.51 -11.99
N VAL A 416 -4.70 -8.70 -12.32
CA VAL A 416 -5.16 -9.02 -13.69
C VAL A 416 -6.26 -8.06 -14.14
N LEU A 417 -7.19 -7.67 -13.27
CA LEU A 417 -8.21 -6.67 -13.58
C LEU A 417 -7.57 -5.33 -13.95
N GLY A 418 -6.58 -4.88 -13.16
CA GLY A 418 -5.83 -3.66 -13.46
C GLY A 418 -5.05 -3.73 -14.77
N PHE A 419 -4.41 -4.86 -15.05
CA PHE A 419 -3.70 -5.12 -16.31
C PHE A 419 -4.62 -5.01 -17.52
N VAL A 420 -5.76 -5.69 -17.48
CA VAL A 420 -6.76 -5.64 -18.56
C VAL A 420 -7.22 -4.21 -18.81
N MET A 421 -7.52 -3.45 -17.75
CA MET A 421 -7.92 -2.05 -17.89
C MET A 421 -6.81 -1.16 -18.47
N LEU A 422 -5.56 -1.42 -18.12
CA LEU A 422 -4.41 -0.66 -18.64
C LEU A 422 -4.18 -0.88 -20.14
N ILE A 423 -4.55 -2.03 -20.70
CA ILE A 423 -4.50 -2.27 -22.15
C ILE A 423 -5.40 -1.27 -22.88
N PHE A 424 -6.58 -0.93 -22.32
CA PHE A 424 -7.53 0.02 -22.90
C PHE A 424 -7.20 1.48 -22.59
N LEU A 425 -6.11 1.78 -21.86
CA LEU A 425 -5.70 3.15 -21.58
C LEU A 425 -5.31 3.86 -22.89
N PRO A 426 -5.93 5.00 -23.24
CA PRO A 426 -5.51 5.77 -24.40
C PRO A 426 -4.13 6.40 -24.16
N GLU A 427 -3.28 6.39 -25.18
CA GLU A 427 -1.98 7.07 -25.12
C GLU A 427 -2.13 8.48 -25.72
N ILE A 428 -2.01 9.48 -24.86
CA ILE A 428 -2.09 10.90 -25.25
C ILE A 428 -0.66 11.44 -25.34
N PRO A 429 -0.25 12.08 -26.44
CA PRO A 429 1.08 12.68 -26.56
C PRO A 429 1.38 13.60 -25.37
N LEU A 430 2.58 13.49 -24.81
CA LEU A 430 2.99 14.31 -23.67
C LEU A 430 3.20 15.76 -24.11
N ARG A 431 2.60 16.68 -23.33
CA ARG A 431 2.79 18.11 -23.54
C ARG A 431 4.26 18.50 -23.30
N THR A 432 4.76 19.43 -24.09
CA THR A 432 6.13 19.93 -24.00
C THR A 432 6.27 21.14 -23.06
N GLN A 433 5.15 21.84 -22.78
CA GLN A 433 5.11 23.01 -21.90
C GLN A 433 4.68 22.63 -20.48
N SER A 434 5.19 23.36 -19.47
CA SER A 434 4.72 23.22 -18.08
C SER A 434 3.32 23.80 -17.92
N ALA A 435 2.61 23.40 -16.87
CA ALA A 435 1.28 23.93 -16.59
C ALA A 435 1.33 25.44 -16.29
N MET A 436 2.42 25.91 -15.68
CA MET A 436 2.65 27.33 -15.35
C MET A 436 2.85 28.15 -16.63
N ALA A 437 3.72 27.69 -17.55
CA ALA A 437 3.93 28.36 -18.84
C ALA A 437 2.67 28.35 -19.72
N ALA A 438 1.83 27.33 -19.61
CA ALA A 438 0.57 27.25 -20.37
C ALA A 438 -0.54 28.17 -19.82
N ARG A 439 -0.38 28.73 -18.62
CA ARG A 439 -1.31 29.69 -18.01
C ARG A 439 -0.97 31.15 -18.34
N GLU A 440 0.20 31.43 -18.89
CA GLU A 440 0.60 32.79 -19.25
C GLU A 440 -0.24 33.32 -20.43
N PRO A 441 -0.75 34.56 -20.37
CA PRO A 441 -1.47 35.18 -21.47
C PRO A 441 -0.57 35.28 -22.71
N GLY A 442 -0.97 34.65 -23.83
CA GLY A 442 -0.20 34.69 -25.08
C GLY A 442 0.62 33.43 -25.38
N SER A 443 0.66 32.42 -24.49
CA SER A 443 1.26 31.15 -24.85
C SER A 443 0.40 30.47 -25.94
N PRO A 444 1.03 29.95 -27.03
CA PRO A 444 0.29 29.20 -28.03
C PRO A 444 -0.33 27.96 -27.37
N VAL A 445 -1.64 27.92 -27.29
CA VAL A 445 -2.40 26.77 -26.80
C VAL A 445 -2.07 25.62 -27.73
N GLY A 446 -1.15 24.74 -27.30
CA GLY A 446 -0.84 23.52 -28.01
C GLY A 446 -2.12 22.72 -28.18
N GLY A 447 -2.58 22.61 -29.42
CA GLY A 447 -3.89 22.07 -29.78
C GLY A 447 -4.16 20.74 -29.12
N VAL A 448 -5.24 20.69 -28.35
CA VAL A 448 -5.96 19.47 -28.10
C VAL A 448 -6.53 19.06 -29.46
N PRO A 449 -6.24 17.89 -29.98
CA PRO A 449 -6.94 17.41 -31.17
C PRO A 449 -8.43 17.37 -30.84
N ASP A 450 -9.22 18.11 -31.62
CA ASP A 450 -10.70 18.11 -31.55
C ASP A 450 -11.14 16.70 -31.95
N ASP A 451 -11.46 15.87 -31.00
CA ASP A 451 -11.92 14.49 -31.20
C ASP A 451 -13.43 14.51 -31.58
N ARG A 452 -13.75 15.33 -32.59
CA ARG A 452 -15.01 15.27 -33.32
C ARG A 452 -14.74 14.70 -34.71
N ARG A 453 -14.51 13.39 -34.77
CA ARG A 453 -14.78 12.56 -35.94
C ARG A 453 -15.00 11.11 -35.53
#